data_895ff0bce00b75d70643d4c2411489e8
#
_entry.id   895ff0bce00b75d70643d4c2411489e8
#
_cell.length_a   1.000
_cell.length_b   1.000
_cell.length_c   1.000
_cell.angle_alpha   90.00
_cell.angle_beta   90.00
_cell.angle_gamma   90.00
#
_symmetry.space_group_name_H-M   'P 1'
#
loop_
_entity.id
_entity.type
_entity.pdbx_description
1 polymer ?
#
loop_
_entity_poly.entity_id
_entity_poly.type
_entity_poly.pdbx_seq_one_letter_code
_entity_poly.pdbx_strand_id
1 'polypeptide(L)' 'MSPGDLEKLIASQISECEIHVQGGEGKYHVSIVGDIFDGLNSVKRQQVVYKVLNDQITSGAIHAITMQLRTFAENGSL' A
#
# COMPACT_ATOMS: atom_id res chain seq x y z
N MET A 1 2.69 -15.31 -1.63
CA MET A 1 1.69 -14.29 -2.02
C MET A 1 2.20 -13.57 -3.25
N SER A 2 1.41 -13.49 -4.29
CA SER A 2 1.81 -12.76 -5.50
C SER A 2 1.53 -11.27 -5.36
N PRO A 3 2.18 -10.41 -6.17
CA PRO A 3 1.83 -8.98 -6.20
C PRO A 3 0.35 -8.73 -6.47
N GLY A 4 -0.27 -9.53 -7.35
CA GLY A 4 -1.70 -9.41 -7.63
C GLY A 4 -2.58 -9.77 -6.44
N ASP A 5 -2.19 -10.76 -5.64
CA ASP A 5 -2.91 -11.10 -4.41
C ASP A 5 -2.84 -9.96 -3.41
N LEU A 6 -1.69 -9.32 -3.31
CA LEU A 6 -1.49 -8.20 -2.40
C LEU A 6 -2.31 -6.97 -2.85
N GLU A 7 -2.37 -6.71 -4.16
CA GLU A 7 -3.23 -5.64 -4.70
C GLU A 7 -4.70 -5.88 -4.35
N LYS A 8 -5.18 -7.11 -4.52
CA LYS A 8 -6.56 -7.46 -4.20
C LYS A 8 -6.87 -7.29 -2.73
N LEU A 9 -5.95 -7.68 -1.86
CA LEU A 9 -6.11 -7.51 -0.42
C LEU A 9 -6.23 -6.03 -0.06
N ILE A 10 -5.33 -5.21 -0.57
CA ILE A 10 -5.37 -3.77 -0.31
C ILE A 10 -6.66 -3.16 -0.87
N ALA A 11 -7.04 -3.51 -2.09
CA ALA A 11 -8.26 -3.01 -2.72
C ALA A 11 -9.52 -3.40 -1.96
N SER A 12 -9.51 -4.53 -1.27
CA SER A 12 -10.65 -4.96 -0.46
C SER A 12 -10.85 -4.13 0.80
N GLN A 13 -9.81 -3.46 1.27
CA GLN A 13 -9.83 -2.68 2.52
C GLN A 13 -9.80 -1.18 2.27
N ILE A 14 -9.22 -0.74 1.16
CA ILE A 14 -9.09 0.67 0.80
C ILE A 14 -9.73 0.87 -0.57
N SER A 15 -10.86 1.57 -0.60
CA SER A 15 -11.59 1.84 -1.84
C SER A 15 -11.12 3.13 -2.51
N GLU A 16 -11.46 3.28 -3.79
CA GLU A 16 -11.23 4.52 -4.56
C GLU A 16 -9.76 4.92 -4.65
N CYS A 17 -8.88 3.94 -4.73
CA CYS A 17 -7.45 4.14 -4.86
C CYS A 17 -6.91 3.43 -6.08
N GLU A 18 -5.85 3.97 -6.65
CA GLU A 18 -5.02 3.27 -7.64
C GLU A 18 -3.92 2.54 -6.89
N ILE A 19 -3.82 1.23 -7.10
CA ILE A 19 -2.90 0.38 -6.36
C ILE A 19 -2.02 -0.39 -7.34
N HIS A 20 -0.70 -0.30 -7.14
CA HIS A 20 0.27 -1.06 -7.92
C HIS A 20 1.24 -1.73 -6.97
N VAL A 21 1.44 -3.04 -7.14
CA VAL A 21 2.38 -3.81 -6.33
C VAL A 21 3.38 -4.49 -7.24
N GLN A 22 4.66 -4.39 -6.90
CA GLN A 22 5.76 -5.06 -7.58
C GLN A 22 6.55 -5.87 -6.58
N GLY A 23 7.27 -6.88 -7.06
CA GLY A 23 8.13 -7.69 -6.24
C GLY A 23 7.73 -9.15 -6.20
N GLY A 24 8.12 -9.82 -5.14
CA GLY A 24 7.84 -11.24 -4.93
C GLY A 24 8.73 -11.79 -3.83
N GLU A 25 8.49 -13.06 -3.49
CA GLU A 25 9.29 -13.77 -2.48
C GLU A 25 9.33 -13.03 -1.13
N GLY A 26 8.22 -12.41 -0.76
CA GLY A 26 8.09 -11.69 0.50
C GLY A 26 8.61 -10.25 0.49
N LYS A 27 9.17 -9.80 -0.61
CA LYS A 27 9.71 -8.43 -0.75
C LYS A 27 8.90 -7.67 -1.78
N TYR A 28 8.22 -6.59 -1.36
CA TYR A 28 7.28 -5.87 -2.20
C TYR A 28 7.51 -4.38 -2.17
N HIS A 29 7.19 -3.74 -3.30
CA HIS A 29 7.03 -2.28 -3.40
C HIS A 29 5.57 -1.99 -3.69
N VAL A 30 4.94 -1.19 -2.85
CA VAL A 30 3.53 -0.83 -2.94
C VAL A 30 3.40 0.65 -3.26
N SER A 31 2.68 0.95 -4.33
CA SER A 31 2.38 2.32 -4.74
C SER A 31 0.86 2.50 -4.70
N ILE A 32 0.38 3.45 -3.92
CA ILE A 32 -1.06 3.72 -3.78
C ILE A 32 -1.29 5.21 -3.97
N VAL A 33 -2.26 5.54 -4.82
CA VAL A 33 -2.73 6.91 -5.01
C VAL A 33 -4.20 6.97 -4.61
N GLY A 34 -4.51 7.82 -3.65
CA GLY A 34 -5.89 7.97 -3.18
C GLY A 34 -6.04 9.11 -2.19
N ASP A 35 -7.22 9.68 -2.14
CA ASP A 35 -7.49 10.81 -1.26
C ASP A 35 -7.66 10.42 0.20
N ILE A 36 -7.67 9.12 0.50
CA ILE A 36 -7.60 8.63 1.89
C ILE A 36 -6.36 9.16 2.61
N PHE A 37 -5.31 9.52 1.86
CA PHE A 37 -4.06 10.05 2.42
C PHE A 37 -4.07 11.56 2.62
N ASP A 38 -5.11 12.24 2.17
CA ASP A 38 -5.19 13.71 2.28
C ASP A 38 -5.14 14.14 3.75
N GLY A 39 -4.33 15.15 4.05
CA GLY A 39 -4.14 15.64 5.41
C GLY A 39 -3.27 14.77 6.30
N LEU A 40 -2.80 13.62 5.81
CA LEU A 40 -1.94 12.73 6.58
C LEU A 40 -0.47 12.93 6.23
N ASN A 41 0.40 12.92 7.23
CA ASN A 41 1.84 12.92 7.02
C ASN A 41 2.31 11.51 6.60
N SER A 42 3.59 11.40 6.24
CA SER A 42 4.18 10.14 5.75
C SER A 42 3.99 8.97 6.71
N VAL A 43 4.22 9.18 8.00
CA VAL A 43 4.08 8.12 9.01
C VAL A 43 2.65 7.64 9.12
N LYS A 44 1.69 8.57 9.14
CA LYS A 44 0.27 8.21 9.24
C LYS A 44 -0.23 7.49 8.00
N ARG A 45 0.26 7.86 6.81
CA ARG A 45 -0.07 7.16 5.57
C ARG A 45 0.41 5.72 5.62
N GLN A 46 1.63 5.49 6.08
CA GLN A 46 2.18 4.15 6.23
C GLN A 46 1.38 3.33 7.24
N GLN A 47 0.94 3.94 8.34
CA GLN A 47 0.12 3.26 9.33
C GLN A 47 -1.20 2.75 8.76
N VAL A 48 -1.82 3.50 7.85
CA VAL A 48 -3.04 3.06 7.15
C VAL A 48 -2.78 1.75 6.41
N VAL A 49 -1.68 1.67 5.67
CA VAL A 49 -1.33 0.49 4.88
C VAL A 49 -0.88 -0.67 5.77
N TYR A 50 -0.06 -0.42 6.78
CA TYR A 50 0.38 -1.45 7.73
C TYR A 50 -0.81 -2.11 8.43
N LYS A 51 -1.84 -1.35 8.75
CA LYS A 51 -3.05 -1.88 9.37
C LYS A 51 -3.74 -2.91 8.48
N VAL A 52 -3.78 -2.64 7.17
CA VAL A 52 -4.33 -3.56 6.18
C VAL A 52 -3.48 -4.82 6.06
N LEU A 53 -2.16 -4.69 6.12
CA LEU A 53 -1.21 -5.76 5.86
C LEU A 53 -0.69 -6.46 7.12
N ASN A 54 -1.24 -6.14 8.29
CA ASN A 54 -0.73 -6.63 9.57
C ASN A 54 -0.61 -8.16 9.62
N ASP A 55 -1.63 -8.87 9.17
CA ASP A 55 -1.64 -10.34 9.21
C ASP A 55 -0.56 -10.93 8.31
N GLN A 56 -0.34 -10.34 7.15
CA GLN A 56 0.68 -10.81 6.19
C GLN A 56 2.09 -10.54 6.70
N ILE A 57 2.29 -9.44 7.41
CA ILE A 57 3.57 -9.12 8.01
C ILE A 57 3.84 -10.06 9.21
N THR A 58 2.85 -10.24 10.06
CA THR A 58 2.97 -11.10 11.25
C THR A 58 3.20 -12.55 10.86
N SER A 59 2.53 -13.04 9.81
CA SER A 59 2.68 -14.43 9.36
C SER A 59 3.99 -14.68 8.62
N GLY A 60 4.72 -13.64 8.24
CA GLY A 60 5.94 -13.78 7.45
C GLY A 60 5.72 -13.86 5.95
N ALA A 61 4.50 -13.71 5.46
CA ALA A 61 4.23 -13.65 4.02
C ALA A 61 4.88 -12.41 3.39
N ILE A 62 5.00 -11.32 4.16
CA ILE A 62 5.73 -10.12 3.78
C ILE A 62 6.95 -9.98 4.69
N HIS A 63 8.14 -10.03 4.11
CA HIS A 63 9.42 -9.87 4.82
C HIS A 63 9.91 -8.42 4.78
N ALA A 64 9.71 -7.76 3.64
CA ALA A 64 10.14 -6.38 3.45
C ALA A 64 9.13 -5.67 2.55
N ILE A 65 8.85 -4.42 2.86
CA ILE A 65 7.92 -3.61 2.09
C ILE A 65 8.43 -2.18 2.00
N THR A 66 8.35 -1.60 0.80
CA THR A 66 8.54 -0.18 0.56
C THR A 66 7.24 0.39 0.04
N MET A 67 6.96 1.63 0.37
CA MET A 67 5.68 2.26 0.03
C MET A 67 5.88 3.61 -0.61
N GLN A 68 5.03 3.92 -1.59
CA GLN A 68 4.89 5.25 -2.15
C GLN A 68 3.40 5.59 -2.10
N LEU A 69 3.04 6.51 -1.22
CA LEU A 69 1.65 6.81 -0.89
C LEU A 69 1.37 8.28 -1.17
N ARG A 70 0.44 8.55 -2.10
CA ARG A 70 0.15 9.90 -2.57
C ARG A 70 -1.34 10.13 -2.67
N THR A 71 -1.75 11.40 -2.55
CA THR A 71 -3.09 11.82 -2.97
C THR A 71 -3.12 11.95 -4.49
N PHE A 72 -4.31 12.03 -5.07
CA PHE A 72 -4.44 12.28 -6.52
C PHE A 72 -3.83 13.64 -6.90
N ALA A 73 -4.02 14.65 -6.07
CA ALA A 73 -3.44 15.97 -6.32
C ALA A 73 -1.91 15.94 -6.35
N GLU A 74 -1.29 15.24 -5.39
CA GLU A 74 0.16 15.09 -5.35
C GLU A 74 0.68 14.33 -6.56
N ASN A 75 -0.02 13.28 -6.96
CA ASN A 75 0.37 12.47 -8.10
C ASN A 75 0.24 13.26 -9.41
N GLY A 76 -0.79 14.08 -9.55
CA GLY A 76 -1.02 14.91 -10.72
C GLY A 76 -0.01 16.07 -10.85
N SER A 77 0.69 16.42 -9.78
CA SER A 77 1.71 17.46 -9.77
C SER A 77 3.05 16.99 -10.35
N LEU A 78 3.18 15.73 -10.62
CA LEU A 78 4.37 15.13 -11.20
C LEU A 78 4.28 15.14 -12.71
#